data_e4c9f6e5e570f553a3df76f89aefc799
#
_entry.id   e4c9f6e5e570f553a3df76f89aefc799
#
_cell.length_a   1.000
_cell.length_b   1.000
_cell.length_c   1.000
_cell.angle_alpha   90.00
_cell.angle_beta   90.00
_cell.angle_gamma   90.00
#
_symmetry.space_group_name_H-M   'P 1'
#
loop_
_entity.id
_entity.type
_entity.pdbx_description
1 polymer ?
#
loop_
_entity_poly.entity_id
_entity_poly.type
_entity_poly.pdbx_seq_one_letter_code
_entity_poly.pdbx_strand_id
1 'polypeptide(L)'
;MTDQQVATEPTTTGLRERKKQRTRDALLRVALELFTTQGYEHTTVDEIADAVEVSQRTFFRYFASKEEVAFAVQEMVESHFVAELRARPARERPFAAMRNAVLVSWDTIGEAIEALVPVELHMRTYLMIESTPALLAAHLRRSTELEERTARIIADREGLDLDADPRPRIAVAAFHGVMRVTGRLWGQGEDTSMESIRTLTALYLDHLEPALAADWRAPARTPDTPGVHEA
;
A
#
# COMPACT_ATOMS: atom_id res chain seq x y z
N MET A 1 -28.29 50.98 3.83
CA MET A 1 -27.99 49.86 2.86
C MET A 1 -27.52 48.72 3.68
N THR A 2 -28.39 47.75 3.91
CA THR A 2 -28.20 46.62 4.82
C THR A 2 -27.69 45.46 3.97
N ASP A 3 -26.45 45.09 4.23
CA ASP A 3 -25.79 43.93 3.56
C ASP A 3 -26.32 42.65 4.20
N GLN A 4 -27.11 41.92 3.46
CA GLN A 4 -27.72 40.67 3.89
C GLN A 4 -26.75 39.52 3.51
N GLN A 5 -25.94 39.06 4.48
CA GLN A 5 -25.12 37.85 4.38
C GLN A 5 -26.04 36.64 4.21
N VAL A 6 -26.09 36.10 3.00
CA VAL A 6 -26.76 34.84 2.70
C VAL A 6 -25.90 33.73 3.27
N ALA A 7 -26.28 33.19 4.41
CA ALA A 7 -25.73 31.96 4.95
C ALA A 7 -26.17 30.79 4.04
N THR A 8 -25.24 30.23 3.29
CA THR A 8 -25.46 29.01 2.46
C THR A 8 -25.67 27.81 3.39
N GLU A 9 -26.90 27.35 3.53
CA GLU A 9 -27.21 26.09 4.23
C GLU A 9 -26.46 24.93 3.55
N PRO A 10 -25.82 24.00 4.32
CA PRO A 10 -25.19 22.83 3.76
C PRO A 10 -26.29 21.94 3.16
N THR A 11 -26.18 21.69 1.86
CA THR A 11 -27.12 20.86 1.10
C THR A 11 -27.31 19.49 1.78
N THR A 12 -28.55 19.03 1.94
CA THR A 12 -28.95 17.74 2.54
C THR A 12 -28.20 16.53 1.96
N THR A 13 -27.75 16.63 0.71
CA THR A 13 -26.89 15.66 0.02
C THR A 13 -25.52 15.53 0.71
N GLY A 14 -24.90 16.64 1.11
CA GLY A 14 -23.60 16.62 1.80
C GLY A 14 -23.64 16.00 3.21
N LEU A 15 -24.74 16.20 3.95
CA LEU A 15 -24.92 15.59 5.28
C LEU A 15 -25.12 14.06 5.19
N ARG A 16 -25.87 13.60 4.18
CA ARG A 16 -26.11 12.17 3.95
C ARG A 16 -24.82 11.45 3.55
N GLU A 17 -24.03 12.02 2.65
CA GLU A 17 -22.74 11.45 2.25
C GLU A 17 -21.74 11.45 3.41
N ARG A 18 -21.66 12.50 4.21
CA ARG A 18 -20.82 12.52 5.44
C ARG A 18 -21.22 11.45 6.43
N LYS A 19 -22.53 11.24 6.65
CA LYS A 19 -23.02 10.17 7.56
C LYS A 19 -22.66 8.80 6.99
N LYS A 20 -22.80 8.61 5.68
CA LYS A 20 -22.45 7.35 4.99
C LYS A 20 -20.96 7.06 5.15
N GLN A 21 -20.09 8.05 4.89
CA GLN A 21 -18.65 7.90 5.06
C GLN A 21 -18.27 7.58 6.51
N ARG A 22 -18.80 8.30 7.50
CA ARG A 22 -18.55 8.01 8.92
C ARG A 22 -18.91 6.58 9.33
N THR A 23 -20.03 6.07 8.82
CA THR A 23 -20.46 4.68 9.12
C THR A 23 -19.50 3.68 8.47
N ARG A 24 -19.06 3.93 7.21
CA ARG A 24 -18.08 3.10 6.54
C ARG A 24 -16.74 3.06 7.28
N ASP A 25 -16.25 4.23 7.70
CA ASP A 25 -14.98 4.36 8.42
C ASP A 25 -15.04 3.71 9.81
N ALA A 26 -16.17 3.83 10.51
CA ALA A 26 -16.39 3.14 11.78
C ALA A 26 -16.39 1.62 11.62
N LEU A 27 -17.10 1.09 10.62
CA LEU A 27 -17.09 -0.34 10.29
C LEU A 27 -15.68 -0.84 9.95
N LEU A 28 -14.94 -0.10 9.14
CA LEU A 28 -13.57 -0.44 8.80
C LEU A 28 -12.68 -0.50 10.04
N ARG A 29 -12.66 0.54 10.86
CA ARG A 29 -11.80 0.62 12.05
C ARG A 29 -12.12 -0.51 13.04
N VAL A 30 -13.38 -0.69 13.38
CA VAL A 30 -13.81 -1.73 14.33
C VAL A 30 -13.48 -3.12 13.80
N ALA A 31 -13.72 -3.38 12.51
CA ALA A 31 -13.39 -4.67 11.91
C ALA A 31 -11.88 -4.96 11.99
N LEU A 32 -11.02 -3.99 11.66
CA LEU A 32 -9.57 -4.17 11.74
C LEU A 32 -9.09 -4.36 13.19
N GLU A 33 -9.69 -3.66 14.16
CA GLU A 33 -9.43 -3.87 15.58
C GLU A 33 -9.78 -5.30 16.00
N LEU A 34 -10.98 -5.79 15.66
CA LEU A 34 -11.42 -7.15 15.97
C LEU A 34 -10.54 -8.19 15.26
N PHE A 35 -10.25 -8.01 13.97
CA PHE A 35 -9.37 -8.92 13.22
C PHE A 35 -7.98 -9.05 13.83
N THR A 36 -7.41 -7.95 14.32
CA THR A 36 -6.05 -7.93 14.88
C THR A 36 -5.98 -8.30 16.35
N THR A 37 -7.11 -8.35 17.08
CA THR A 37 -7.15 -8.71 18.51
C THR A 37 -7.64 -10.13 18.77
N GLN A 38 -8.68 -10.58 18.08
CA GLN A 38 -9.25 -11.91 18.25
C GLN A 38 -9.02 -12.86 17.07
N GLY A 39 -8.43 -12.33 15.98
CA GLY A 39 -8.11 -13.08 14.76
C GLY A 39 -9.16 -12.93 13.67
N TYR A 40 -8.67 -12.87 12.42
CA TYR A 40 -9.53 -12.71 11.25
C TYR A 40 -10.57 -13.82 11.09
N GLU A 41 -10.17 -15.08 11.29
CA GLU A 41 -11.09 -16.23 11.08
C GLU A 41 -12.20 -16.29 12.14
N HIS A 42 -11.90 -15.89 13.37
CA HIS A 42 -12.83 -15.92 14.50
C HIS A 42 -13.78 -14.72 14.53
N THR A 43 -13.50 -13.66 13.79
CA THR A 43 -14.35 -12.47 13.73
C THR A 43 -15.49 -12.66 12.73
N THR A 44 -16.73 -12.41 13.16
CA THR A 44 -17.92 -12.49 12.32
C THR A 44 -18.39 -11.11 11.87
N VAL A 45 -19.16 -11.05 10.77
CA VAL A 45 -19.79 -9.81 10.31
C VAL A 45 -20.82 -9.30 11.33
N ASP A 46 -21.49 -10.19 12.07
CA ASP A 46 -22.44 -9.79 13.10
C ASP A 46 -21.74 -9.05 14.24
N GLU A 47 -20.63 -9.57 14.76
CA GLU A 47 -19.84 -8.89 15.79
C GLU A 47 -19.35 -7.49 15.33
N ILE A 48 -18.91 -7.35 14.08
CA ILE A 48 -18.51 -6.06 13.53
C ILE A 48 -19.70 -5.09 13.45
N ALA A 49 -20.85 -5.58 12.97
CA ALA A 49 -22.04 -4.76 12.81
C ALA A 49 -22.62 -4.33 14.18
N ASP A 50 -22.66 -5.24 15.15
CA ASP A 50 -23.12 -4.98 16.51
C ASP A 50 -22.24 -3.97 17.23
N ALA A 51 -20.92 -4.06 17.08
CA ALA A 51 -19.96 -3.13 17.69
C ALA A 51 -20.08 -1.68 17.15
N VAL A 52 -20.67 -1.50 15.96
CA VAL A 52 -20.98 -0.17 15.35
C VAL A 52 -22.46 0.18 15.46
N GLU A 53 -23.26 -0.64 16.16
CA GLU A 53 -24.71 -0.46 16.33
C GLU A 53 -25.46 -0.37 14.99
N VAL A 54 -25.10 -1.20 14.01
CA VAL A 54 -25.75 -1.27 12.71
C VAL A 54 -26.20 -2.72 12.41
N SER A 55 -27.10 -2.88 11.43
CA SER A 55 -27.49 -4.24 10.98
C SER A 55 -26.41 -4.84 10.06
N GLN A 56 -26.33 -6.18 10.00
CA GLN A 56 -25.54 -6.93 9.03
C GLN A 56 -25.83 -6.49 7.58
N ARG A 57 -27.10 -6.20 7.24
CA ARG A 57 -27.50 -5.62 5.96
C ARG A 57 -26.82 -4.25 5.71
N THR A 58 -26.59 -3.47 6.75
CA THR A 58 -25.88 -2.20 6.66
C THR A 58 -24.40 -2.43 6.41
N PHE A 59 -23.76 -3.41 7.01
CA PHE A 59 -22.40 -3.81 6.70
C PHE A 59 -22.27 -4.17 5.21
N PHE A 60 -23.09 -5.06 4.70
CA PHE A 60 -23.05 -5.48 3.28
C PHE A 60 -23.40 -4.40 2.26
N ARG A 61 -23.94 -3.28 2.70
CA ARG A 61 -24.08 -2.09 1.84
C ARG A 61 -22.75 -1.37 1.61
N TYR A 62 -21.78 -1.52 2.52
CA TYR A 62 -20.47 -0.84 2.45
C TYR A 62 -19.33 -1.75 2.01
N PHE A 63 -19.39 -3.02 2.37
CA PHE A 63 -18.36 -4.01 2.10
C PHE A 63 -19.00 -5.33 1.67
N ALA A 64 -18.53 -5.90 0.56
CA ALA A 64 -19.07 -7.17 0.08
C ALA A 64 -18.66 -8.36 0.94
N SER A 65 -17.55 -8.26 1.69
CA SER A 65 -17.02 -9.33 2.54
C SER A 65 -16.10 -8.83 3.64
N LYS A 66 -15.75 -9.69 4.61
CA LYS A 66 -14.67 -9.43 5.58
C LYS A 66 -13.31 -9.21 4.88
N GLU A 67 -13.07 -9.93 3.80
CA GLU A 67 -11.84 -9.82 3.01
C GLU A 67 -11.69 -8.40 2.44
N GLU A 68 -12.77 -7.84 1.86
CA GLU A 68 -12.76 -6.45 1.36
C GLU A 68 -12.39 -5.44 2.45
N VAL A 69 -12.90 -5.65 3.68
CA VAL A 69 -12.53 -4.78 4.81
C VAL A 69 -11.05 -4.92 5.16
N ALA A 70 -10.54 -6.15 5.23
CA ALA A 70 -9.13 -6.40 5.56
C ALA A 70 -8.15 -5.72 4.59
N PHE A 71 -8.52 -5.61 3.32
CA PHE A 71 -7.71 -4.99 2.26
C PHE A 71 -8.05 -3.52 1.95
N ALA A 72 -9.03 -2.92 2.62
CA ALA A 72 -9.52 -1.57 2.27
C ALA A 72 -8.43 -0.47 2.32
N VAL A 73 -7.54 -0.52 3.30
CA VAL A 73 -6.41 0.44 3.40
C VAL A 73 -5.38 0.16 2.31
N GLN A 74 -5.05 -1.10 2.07
CA GLN A 74 -4.11 -1.48 1.00
C GLN A 74 -4.63 -1.07 -0.38
N GLU A 75 -5.91 -1.27 -0.66
CA GLU A 75 -6.54 -0.83 -1.91
C GLU A 75 -6.49 0.69 -2.10
N MET A 76 -6.60 1.46 -1.02
CA MET A 76 -6.42 2.90 -1.05
C MET A 76 -4.99 3.27 -1.45
N VAL A 77 -3.98 2.62 -0.86
CA VAL A 77 -2.55 2.82 -1.20
C VAL A 77 -2.28 2.46 -2.66
N GLU A 78 -2.75 1.30 -3.12
CA GLU A 78 -2.60 0.82 -4.49
C GLU A 78 -3.26 1.77 -5.50
N SER A 79 -4.47 2.23 -5.19
CA SER A 79 -5.21 3.17 -6.04
C SER A 79 -4.50 4.53 -6.13
N HIS A 80 -3.93 4.99 -5.03
CA HIS A 80 -3.15 6.23 -5.00
C HIS A 80 -1.88 6.11 -5.84
N PHE A 81 -1.10 5.03 -5.68
CA PHE A 81 0.06 4.75 -6.53
C PHE A 81 -0.30 4.74 -8.02
N VAL A 82 -1.39 4.08 -8.40
CA VAL A 82 -1.84 4.03 -9.80
C VAL A 82 -2.23 5.41 -10.32
N ALA A 83 -2.85 6.25 -9.51
CA ALA A 83 -3.19 7.63 -9.87
C ALA A 83 -1.92 8.46 -10.10
N GLU A 84 -0.95 8.38 -9.17
CA GLU A 84 0.33 9.05 -9.28
C GLU A 84 1.12 8.57 -10.53
N LEU A 85 1.13 7.26 -10.80
CA LEU A 85 1.81 6.72 -11.98
C LEU A 85 1.21 7.26 -13.29
N ARG A 86 -0.12 7.36 -13.38
CA ARG A 86 -0.80 7.95 -14.55
C ARG A 86 -0.54 9.44 -14.71
N ALA A 87 -0.31 10.15 -13.60
CA ALA A 87 -0.01 11.58 -13.61
C ALA A 87 1.46 11.88 -13.97
N ARG A 88 2.36 10.87 -14.00
CA ARG A 88 3.79 11.10 -14.32
C ARG A 88 3.98 11.63 -15.73
N PRO A 89 4.92 12.60 -15.91
CA PRO A 89 5.25 13.16 -17.22
C PRO A 89 5.63 12.07 -18.24
N ALA A 90 5.10 12.15 -19.46
CA ALA A 90 5.35 11.14 -20.51
C ALA A 90 6.84 10.96 -20.87
N ARG A 91 7.69 12.00 -20.64
CA ARG A 91 9.14 11.96 -20.91
C ARG A 91 9.94 11.13 -19.88
N GLU A 92 9.36 10.79 -18.74
CA GLU A 92 10.05 9.94 -17.77
C GLU A 92 10.17 8.51 -18.29
N ARG A 93 11.33 7.89 -18.10
CA ARG A 93 11.54 6.48 -18.41
C ARG A 93 10.60 5.61 -17.54
N PRO A 94 10.15 4.45 -18.03
CA PRO A 94 9.17 3.61 -17.33
C PRO A 94 9.50 3.33 -15.87
N PHE A 95 10.74 2.90 -15.60
CA PHE A 95 11.17 2.60 -14.24
C PHE A 95 11.23 3.86 -13.36
N ALA A 96 11.73 4.97 -13.88
CA ALA A 96 11.75 6.24 -13.17
C ALA A 96 10.31 6.73 -12.85
N ALA A 97 9.37 6.55 -13.77
CA ALA A 97 7.98 6.89 -13.54
C ALA A 97 7.36 6.07 -12.38
N MET A 98 7.58 4.75 -12.35
CA MET A 98 7.12 3.89 -11.25
C MET A 98 7.77 4.27 -9.92
N ARG A 99 9.10 4.46 -9.92
CA ARG A 99 9.85 4.90 -8.72
C ARG A 99 9.33 6.23 -8.17
N ASN A 100 9.21 7.23 -9.03
CA ASN A 100 8.77 8.55 -8.62
C ASN A 100 7.29 8.53 -8.16
N ALA A 101 6.43 7.76 -8.83
CA ALA A 101 5.04 7.58 -8.42
C ALA A 101 4.92 6.99 -7.01
N VAL A 102 5.67 5.93 -6.69
CA VAL A 102 5.59 5.31 -5.37
C VAL A 102 6.15 6.20 -4.27
N LEU A 103 7.24 6.94 -4.52
CA LEU A 103 7.81 7.85 -3.53
C LEU A 103 6.87 9.02 -3.24
N VAL A 104 6.27 9.63 -4.29
CA VAL A 104 5.23 10.66 -4.11
C VAL A 104 4.01 10.08 -3.38
N SER A 105 3.63 8.83 -3.67
CA SER A 105 2.55 8.17 -2.95
C SER A 105 2.83 8.08 -1.46
N TRP A 106 4.03 7.67 -1.05
CA TRP A 106 4.40 7.62 0.37
C TRP A 106 4.42 9.00 1.03
N ASP A 107 4.83 10.05 0.30
CA ASP A 107 4.85 11.43 0.81
C ASP A 107 3.44 11.99 1.06
N THR A 108 2.43 11.53 0.34
CA THR A 108 1.10 12.16 0.30
C THR A 108 -0.02 11.33 0.93
N ILE A 109 0.15 10.00 1.05
CA ILE A 109 -0.93 9.13 1.53
C ILE A 109 -0.98 8.99 3.06
N GLY A 110 0.10 9.32 3.76
CA GLY A 110 0.21 9.12 5.21
C GLY A 110 -0.95 9.75 6.00
N GLU A 111 -1.23 11.01 5.76
CA GLU A 111 -2.34 11.73 6.41
C GLU A 111 -3.70 11.07 6.13
N ALA A 112 -3.92 10.57 4.91
CA ALA A 112 -5.17 9.90 4.53
C ALA A 112 -5.33 8.54 5.24
N ILE A 113 -4.22 7.80 5.43
CA ILE A 113 -4.21 6.56 6.22
C ILE A 113 -4.50 6.87 7.68
N GLU A 114 -3.79 7.84 8.29
CA GLU A 114 -3.95 8.23 9.70
C GLU A 114 -5.36 8.75 10.00
N ALA A 115 -5.97 9.48 9.07
CA ALA A 115 -7.36 9.93 9.21
C ALA A 115 -8.36 8.77 9.22
N LEU A 116 -8.02 7.62 8.60
CA LEU A 116 -8.86 6.45 8.50
C LEU A 116 -8.61 5.45 9.62
N VAL A 117 -7.35 5.10 9.87
CA VAL A 117 -6.92 4.15 10.91
C VAL A 117 -5.61 4.61 11.55
N PRO A 118 -5.41 4.40 12.87
CA PRO A 118 -4.11 4.64 13.52
C PRO A 118 -2.99 3.83 12.86
N VAL A 119 -1.77 4.37 12.82
CA VAL A 119 -0.59 3.72 12.20
C VAL A 119 -0.35 2.33 12.80
N GLU A 120 -0.48 2.19 14.11
CA GLU A 120 -0.30 0.91 14.81
C GLU A 120 -1.35 -0.14 14.38
N LEU A 121 -2.58 0.28 14.11
CA LEU A 121 -3.63 -0.61 13.61
C LEU A 121 -3.36 -1.00 12.16
N HIS A 122 -2.91 -0.06 11.33
CA HIS A 122 -2.50 -0.34 9.95
C HIS A 122 -1.37 -1.38 9.92
N MET A 123 -0.36 -1.23 10.77
CA MET A 123 0.77 -2.17 10.88
C MET A 123 0.30 -3.56 11.34
N ARG A 124 -0.49 -3.63 12.40
CA ARG A 124 -1.04 -4.92 12.86
C ARG A 124 -1.87 -5.61 11.78
N THR A 125 -2.63 -4.82 11.00
CA THR A 125 -3.40 -5.34 9.86
C THR A 125 -2.48 -5.92 8.78
N TYR A 126 -1.39 -5.23 8.44
CA TYR A 126 -0.40 -5.73 7.50
C TYR A 126 0.19 -7.08 7.95
N LEU A 127 0.66 -7.16 9.19
CA LEU A 127 1.22 -8.39 9.76
C LEU A 127 0.17 -9.53 9.83
N MET A 128 -1.08 -9.22 10.12
CA MET A 128 -2.17 -10.19 10.10
C MET A 128 -2.41 -10.75 8.69
N ILE A 129 -2.39 -9.90 7.65
CA ILE A 129 -2.53 -10.33 6.25
C ILE A 129 -1.39 -11.31 5.89
N GLU A 130 -0.14 -10.97 6.24
CA GLU A 130 1.03 -11.81 5.95
C GLU A 130 1.03 -13.14 6.73
N SER A 131 0.43 -13.19 7.91
CA SER A 131 0.42 -14.37 8.78
C SER A 131 -0.83 -15.25 8.65
N THR A 132 -1.91 -14.78 8.03
CA THR A 132 -3.16 -15.52 7.84
C THR A 132 -3.19 -16.17 6.45
N PRO A 133 -3.14 -17.51 6.31
CA PRO A 133 -2.99 -18.17 5.01
C PRO A 133 -4.04 -17.77 3.97
N ALA A 134 -5.30 -17.61 4.37
CA ALA A 134 -6.38 -17.18 3.47
C ALA A 134 -6.18 -15.75 2.97
N LEU A 135 -5.77 -14.84 3.85
CA LEU A 135 -5.48 -13.45 3.47
C LEU A 135 -4.19 -13.34 2.65
N LEU A 136 -3.15 -14.10 2.99
CA LEU A 136 -1.92 -14.13 2.19
C LEU A 136 -2.20 -14.60 0.76
N ALA A 137 -3.03 -15.64 0.58
CA ALA A 137 -3.44 -16.07 -0.75
C ALA A 137 -4.22 -14.98 -1.52
N ALA A 138 -5.11 -14.26 -0.84
CA ALA A 138 -5.84 -13.13 -1.41
C ALA A 138 -4.88 -11.98 -1.77
N HIS A 139 -3.93 -11.66 -0.88
CA HIS A 139 -2.89 -10.65 -1.12
C HIS A 139 -2.07 -10.94 -2.38
N LEU A 140 -1.63 -12.19 -2.55
CA LEU A 140 -0.85 -12.59 -3.72
C LEU A 140 -1.66 -12.49 -5.03
N ARG A 141 -2.96 -12.84 -5.01
CA ARG A 141 -3.84 -12.64 -6.20
C ARG A 141 -3.97 -11.14 -6.55
N ARG A 142 -4.25 -10.29 -5.55
CA ARG A 142 -4.38 -8.82 -5.72
C ARG A 142 -3.07 -8.21 -6.24
N SER A 143 -1.92 -8.66 -5.70
CA SER A 143 -0.60 -8.24 -6.19
C SER A 143 -0.41 -8.56 -7.66
N THR A 144 -0.80 -9.76 -8.11
CA THR A 144 -0.71 -10.15 -9.53
C THR A 144 -1.61 -9.29 -10.42
N GLU A 145 -2.82 -8.97 -9.96
CA GLU A 145 -3.75 -8.09 -10.67
C GLU A 145 -3.20 -6.66 -10.78
N LEU A 146 -2.58 -6.15 -9.72
CA LEU A 146 -1.92 -4.84 -9.71
C LEU A 146 -0.71 -4.82 -10.65
N GLU A 147 0.12 -5.88 -10.65
CA GLU A 147 1.24 -6.03 -11.57
C GLU A 147 0.78 -5.96 -13.03
N GLU A 148 -0.26 -6.71 -13.42
CA GLU A 148 -0.79 -6.69 -14.79
C GLU A 148 -1.41 -5.32 -15.15
N ARG A 149 -2.11 -4.68 -14.22
CA ARG A 149 -2.65 -3.33 -14.39
C ARG A 149 -1.52 -2.29 -14.58
N THR A 150 -0.47 -2.39 -13.80
CA THR A 150 0.71 -1.52 -13.89
C THR A 150 1.44 -1.73 -15.21
N ALA A 151 1.63 -2.98 -15.63
CA ALA A 151 2.26 -3.31 -16.90
C ALA A 151 1.50 -2.73 -18.10
N ARG A 152 0.16 -2.77 -18.05
CA ARG A 152 -0.69 -2.15 -19.06
C ARG A 152 -0.52 -0.63 -19.12
N ILE A 153 -0.48 0.04 -17.96
CA ILE A 153 -0.23 1.48 -17.90
C ILE A 153 1.13 1.84 -18.49
N ILE A 154 2.17 1.06 -18.19
CA ILE A 154 3.52 1.28 -18.75
C ILE A 154 3.53 1.02 -20.25
N ALA A 155 2.90 -0.06 -20.74
CA ALA A 155 2.81 -0.34 -22.16
C ALA A 155 2.08 0.78 -22.93
N ASP A 156 0.95 1.26 -22.41
CA ASP A 156 0.20 2.39 -22.98
C ASP A 156 1.03 3.66 -23.06
N ARG A 157 1.81 3.97 -22.01
CA ARG A 157 2.71 5.15 -21.97
C ARG A 157 3.78 5.11 -23.05
N GLU A 158 4.33 3.92 -23.32
CA GLU A 158 5.43 3.71 -24.26
C GLU A 158 4.94 3.38 -25.68
N GLY A 159 3.62 3.27 -25.90
CA GLY A 159 3.04 2.89 -27.18
C GLY A 159 3.36 1.44 -27.56
N LEU A 160 3.48 0.53 -26.61
CA LEU A 160 3.84 -0.87 -26.79
C LEU A 160 2.60 -1.77 -26.74
N ASP A 161 2.65 -2.85 -27.51
CA ASP A 161 1.71 -3.96 -27.39
C ASP A 161 2.18 -4.89 -26.26
N LEU A 162 1.41 -4.95 -25.17
CA LEU A 162 1.75 -5.73 -23.99
C LEU A 162 1.86 -7.23 -24.26
N ASP A 163 1.17 -7.75 -25.28
CA ASP A 163 1.21 -9.18 -25.63
C ASP A 163 2.40 -9.52 -26.53
N ALA A 164 2.92 -8.54 -27.27
CA ALA A 164 4.05 -8.71 -28.15
C ALA A 164 5.40 -8.32 -27.50
N ASP A 165 5.39 -7.40 -26.53
CA ASP A 165 6.60 -6.87 -25.91
C ASP A 165 6.68 -7.25 -24.42
N PRO A 166 7.65 -8.06 -23.99
CA PRO A 166 7.79 -8.50 -22.60
C PRO A 166 8.34 -7.43 -21.65
N ARG A 167 8.91 -6.32 -22.16
CA ARG A 167 9.62 -5.32 -21.35
C ARG A 167 8.74 -4.69 -20.27
N PRO A 168 7.47 -4.31 -20.51
CA PRO A 168 6.62 -3.76 -19.46
C PRO A 168 6.41 -4.75 -18.30
N ARG A 169 6.11 -6.02 -18.59
CA ARG A 169 5.92 -7.05 -17.56
C ARG A 169 7.21 -7.31 -16.77
N ILE A 170 8.37 -7.38 -17.43
CA ILE A 170 9.66 -7.58 -16.77
C ILE A 170 9.98 -6.41 -15.83
N ALA A 171 9.83 -5.17 -16.29
CA ALA A 171 10.11 -3.98 -15.49
C ALA A 171 9.17 -3.89 -14.27
N VAL A 172 7.88 -4.18 -14.47
CA VAL A 172 6.89 -4.17 -13.40
C VAL A 172 7.11 -5.30 -12.40
N ALA A 173 7.42 -6.52 -12.85
CA ALA A 173 7.73 -7.63 -11.95
C ALA A 173 8.95 -7.33 -11.07
N ALA A 174 10.00 -6.74 -11.63
CA ALA A 174 11.18 -6.33 -10.88
C ALA A 174 10.83 -5.24 -9.84
N PHE A 175 10.09 -4.22 -10.24
CA PHE A 175 9.61 -3.16 -9.36
C PHE A 175 8.76 -3.72 -8.20
N HIS A 176 7.73 -4.50 -8.50
CA HIS A 176 6.87 -5.11 -7.47
C HIS A 176 7.63 -6.13 -6.60
N GLY A 177 8.64 -6.80 -7.15
CA GLY A 177 9.57 -7.63 -6.36
C GLY A 177 10.25 -6.82 -5.26
N VAL A 178 10.76 -5.64 -5.58
CA VAL A 178 11.32 -4.71 -4.59
C VAL A 178 10.25 -4.28 -3.59
N MET A 179 9.05 -3.91 -4.05
CA MET A 179 7.96 -3.49 -3.15
C MET A 179 7.60 -4.57 -2.12
N ARG A 180 7.54 -5.84 -2.53
CA ARG A 180 7.27 -6.95 -1.60
C ARG A 180 8.39 -7.14 -0.58
N VAL A 181 9.65 -7.00 -0.99
CA VAL A 181 10.80 -7.11 -0.08
C VAL A 181 10.81 -5.96 0.92
N THR A 182 10.65 -4.73 0.46
CA THR A 182 10.67 -3.55 1.33
C THR A 182 9.49 -3.52 2.29
N GLY A 183 8.29 -3.89 1.84
CA GLY A 183 7.11 -4.01 2.71
C GLY A 183 7.32 -5.04 3.83
N ARG A 184 7.89 -6.21 3.51
CA ARG A 184 8.21 -7.24 4.52
C ARG A 184 9.26 -6.76 5.51
N LEU A 185 10.35 -6.15 5.04
CA LEU A 185 11.42 -5.65 5.92
C LEU A 185 10.90 -4.52 6.83
N TRP A 186 10.10 -3.64 6.29
CA TRP A 186 9.44 -2.59 7.06
C TRP A 186 8.53 -3.18 8.15
N GLY A 187 7.68 -4.15 7.80
CA GLY A 187 6.79 -4.81 8.75
C GLY A 187 7.50 -5.60 9.86
N GLN A 188 8.76 -6.00 9.65
CA GLN A 188 9.62 -6.70 10.62
C GLN A 188 10.55 -5.74 11.38
N GLY A 189 10.63 -4.48 10.96
CA GLY A 189 11.49 -3.46 11.57
C GLY A 189 10.91 -2.88 12.86
N GLU A 190 11.77 -2.19 13.62
CA GLU A 190 11.36 -1.46 14.83
C GLU A 190 10.68 -0.12 14.49
N ASP A 191 11.10 0.51 13.37
CA ASP A 191 10.53 1.77 12.88
C ASP A 191 9.52 1.48 11.76
N THR A 192 8.24 1.59 12.09
CA THR A 192 7.10 1.38 11.19
C THR A 192 6.48 2.67 10.68
N SER A 193 7.21 3.79 10.74
CA SER A 193 6.79 5.08 10.20
C SER A 193 6.70 5.07 8.67
N MET A 194 5.92 6.01 8.13
CA MET A 194 5.84 6.23 6.67
C MET A 194 7.18 6.70 6.10
N GLU A 195 7.97 7.45 6.86
CA GLU A 195 9.32 7.87 6.48
C GLU A 195 10.26 6.67 6.33
N SER A 196 10.16 5.69 7.22
CA SER A 196 10.96 4.47 7.18
C SER A 196 10.66 3.64 5.92
N ILE A 197 9.38 3.37 5.60
CA ILE A 197 9.03 2.62 4.37
C ILE A 197 9.45 3.39 3.11
N ARG A 198 9.29 4.70 3.10
CA ARG A 198 9.71 5.56 1.99
C ARG A 198 11.23 5.47 1.75
N THR A 199 12.01 5.64 2.81
CA THR A 199 13.48 5.59 2.76
C THR A 199 13.97 4.22 2.30
N LEU A 200 13.40 3.15 2.86
CA LEU A 200 13.73 1.78 2.49
C LEU A 200 13.37 1.49 1.03
N THR A 201 12.20 1.94 0.58
CA THR A 201 11.75 1.79 -0.81
C THR A 201 12.69 2.53 -1.78
N ALA A 202 13.06 3.77 -1.48
CA ALA A 202 13.99 4.54 -2.30
C ALA A 202 15.34 3.83 -2.42
N LEU A 203 15.92 3.39 -1.29
CA LEU A 203 17.18 2.67 -1.24
C LEU A 203 17.17 1.43 -2.13
N TYR A 204 16.16 0.59 -2.00
CA TYR A 204 16.09 -0.68 -2.75
C TYR A 204 15.83 -0.46 -4.24
N LEU A 205 14.98 0.50 -4.60
CA LEU A 205 14.74 0.85 -6.00
C LEU A 205 15.99 1.46 -6.67
N ASP A 206 16.78 2.25 -5.95
CA ASP A 206 18.04 2.83 -6.46
C ASP A 206 19.11 1.76 -6.68
N HIS A 207 19.03 0.63 -5.98
CA HIS A 207 19.93 -0.50 -6.16
C HIS A 207 19.46 -1.54 -7.18
N LEU A 208 18.23 -1.45 -7.69
CA LEU A 208 17.68 -2.50 -8.57
C LEU A 208 18.48 -2.62 -9.88
N GLU A 209 18.67 -1.52 -10.62
CA GLU A 209 19.40 -1.52 -11.89
C GLU A 209 20.88 -1.91 -11.70
N PRO A 210 21.63 -1.33 -10.74
CA PRO A 210 22.97 -1.77 -10.41
C PRO A 210 23.07 -3.24 -10.01
N ALA A 211 22.13 -3.73 -9.21
CA ALA A 211 22.11 -5.12 -8.76
C ALA A 211 21.95 -6.11 -9.91
N LEU A 212 21.15 -5.78 -10.93
CA LEU A 212 20.95 -6.66 -12.08
C LEU A 212 22.15 -6.66 -13.05
N ALA A 213 22.97 -5.60 -13.03
CA ALA A 213 24.11 -5.43 -13.93
C ALA A 213 25.46 -5.80 -13.30
N ALA A 214 25.57 -5.88 -11.98
CA ALA A 214 26.83 -6.01 -11.27
C ALA A 214 27.32 -7.47 -11.12
N ASP A 215 28.65 -7.65 -11.03
CA ASP A 215 29.29 -8.87 -10.58
C ASP A 215 29.32 -8.89 -9.03
N TRP A 216 28.60 -9.82 -8.41
CA TRP A 216 28.34 -9.89 -6.96
C TRP A 216 29.49 -10.54 -6.17
N ARG A 217 30.72 -10.25 -6.51
CA ARG A 217 31.86 -10.78 -5.74
C ARG A 217 32.10 -9.91 -4.53
N ALA A 218 32.10 -10.52 -3.34
CA ALA A 218 32.60 -9.87 -2.15
C ALA A 218 34.06 -9.47 -2.35
N PRO A 219 34.51 -8.27 -1.94
CA PRO A 219 35.94 -7.97 -1.93
C PRO A 219 36.68 -9.03 -1.12
N ALA A 220 37.77 -9.57 -1.66
CA ALA A 220 38.60 -10.55 -0.96
C ALA A 220 38.95 -9.99 0.42
N ARG A 221 38.62 -10.74 1.49
CA ARG A 221 39.09 -10.39 2.83
C ARG A 221 40.61 -10.31 2.77
N THR A 222 41.17 -9.12 2.97
CA THR A 222 42.60 -8.97 3.25
C THR A 222 42.90 -9.85 4.48
N PRO A 223 43.84 -10.82 4.36
CA PRO A 223 44.22 -11.59 5.55
C PRO A 223 44.76 -10.62 6.59
N ASP A 224 44.23 -10.73 7.82
CA ASP A 224 44.79 -10.02 8.97
C ASP A 224 46.28 -10.27 9.02
N THR A 225 47.08 -9.23 8.89
CA THR A 225 48.54 -9.32 9.07
C THR A 225 48.81 -9.76 10.49
N PRO A 226 49.46 -10.91 10.72
CA PRO A 226 49.75 -11.34 12.09
C PRO A 226 50.61 -10.26 12.74
N GLY A 227 50.13 -9.76 13.88
CA GLY A 227 50.87 -8.77 14.68
C GLY A 227 52.27 -9.30 14.99
N VAL A 228 53.28 -8.54 14.56
CA VAL A 228 54.67 -8.70 14.99
C VAL A 228 54.72 -8.40 16.49
N HIS A 229 54.74 -9.45 17.30
CA HIS A 229 55.17 -9.35 18.70
C HIS A 229 56.67 -9.06 18.70
N GLU A 230 57.03 -7.81 18.87
CA GLU A 230 58.39 -7.47 19.31
C GLU A 230 58.56 -7.90 20.76
N ALA A 231 59.63 -8.72 20.94
CA ALA A 231 60.14 -9.18 22.21
C ALA A 231 60.96 -8.09 22.93
#